data_ed294c7c94c9c5032c187fa9a5d06425
#
_entry.id   ed294c7c94c9c5032c187fa9a5d06425
#
_cell.length_a   1.000
_cell.length_b   1.000
_cell.length_c   1.000
_cell.angle_alpha   90.00
_cell.angle_beta   90.00
_cell.angle_gamma   90.00
#
_symmetry.space_group_name_H-M   'P 1'
#
loop_
_entity.id
_entity.type
_entity.pdbx_description
1 polymer ?
#
loop_
_entity_poly.entity_id
_entity_poly.type
_entity_poly.pdbx_seq_one_letter_code
_entity_poly.pdbx_strand_id
1 'polypeptide(L)'
;MKERYAQMTQAGCSRVSFGTFHSVFFLILKLAYRYQAANIVREEQRIQFIKTLLSRCDLEVEDEGEFISSILSEISMVKGEMMDLDHYYAKNCPEEIFKQLYSGYEEQLRRHRLLDFDDMLVMCHQLFMERQDILSAWQDKYRYILIDEFQDINRIQYEIVKMLALPGNNLFIVGDDDQSIYRFRGARPEIMLGFERDYPEARRLLLDTNYRSSRQIVEAAGKLIVHNRTRFEKDIKAARAVSYTHLTLP
;
A
#
# COMPACT_ATOMS: atom_id res chain seq x y z
N MET A 1 17.54 3.56 4.15
CA MET A 1 17.86 2.95 2.83
C MET A 1 18.79 3.82 2.00
N LYS A 2 18.45 5.05 1.66
CA LYS A 2 19.25 5.98 0.82
C LYS A 2 20.70 6.18 1.32
N GLU A 3 20.89 6.47 2.62
CA GLU A 3 22.21 6.65 3.22
C GLU A 3 23.08 5.39 3.14
N ARG A 4 22.45 4.23 3.44
CA ARG A 4 23.15 2.94 3.37
C ARG A 4 23.57 2.59 1.93
N TYR A 5 22.73 2.89 0.95
CA TYR A 5 23.08 2.72 -0.46
C TYR A 5 24.27 3.61 -0.83
N ALA A 6 24.27 4.89 -0.44
CA ALA A 6 25.36 5.82 -0.72
C ALA A 6 26.69 5.35 -0.09
N GLN A 7 26.65 4.79 1.14
CA GLN A 7 27.82 4.22 1.79
C GLN A 7 28.38 2.98 1.07
N MET A 8 27.48 2.11 0.59
CA MET A 8 27.88 0.86 -0.09
C MET A 8 28.43 1.08 -1.49
N THR A 9 27.91 2.05 -2.23
CA THR A 9 28.24 2.22 -3.66
C THR A 9 29.34 3.23 -3.90
N GLN A 10 29.73 4.03 -2.90
CA GLN A 10 30.64 5.18 -3.04
C GLN A 10 30.25 6.15 -4.17
N ALA A 11 29.05 5.96 -4.74
CA ALA A 11 28.50 6.74 -5.84
C ALA A 11 27.41 7.66 -5.33
N GLY A 12 27.29 8.84 -5.91
CA GLY A 12 26.17 9.73 -5.63
C GLY A 12 24.85 9.07 -6.03
N CYS A 13 23.80 9.25 -5.22
CA CYS A 13 22.45 8.71 -5.45
C CYS A 13 21.70 9.39 -6.62
N SER A 14 22.38 10.09 -7.52
CA SER A 14 21.74 10.96 -8.53
C SER A 14 20.83 10.25 -9.53
N ARG A 15 21.05 8.94 -9.74
CA ARG A 15 20.26 8.13 -10.69
C ARG A 15 19.25 7.19 -10.02
N VAL A 16 19.19 7.15 -8.68
CA VAL A 16 18.30 6.26 -7.94
C VAL A 16 17.29 7.08 -7.17
N SER A 17 16.01 6.81 -7.41
CA SER A 17 14.91 7.42 -6.67
C SER A 17 14.54 6.53 -5.47
N PHE A 18 14.49 7.12 -4.28
CA PHE A 18 14.04 6.46 -3.06
C PHE A 18 12.78 7.13 -2.57
N GLY A 19 11.77 6.35 -2.24
CA GLY A 19 10.52 6.88 -1.71
C GLY A 19 9.51 5.80 -1.38
N THR A 20 8.44 6.18 -0.69
CA THR A 20 7.24 5.35 -0.55
C THR A 20 6.40 5.45 -1.83
N PHE A 21 5.47 4.52 -2.05
CA PHE A 21 4.52 4.58 -3.16
C PHE A 21 3.87 5.97 -3.26
N HIS A 22 3.29 6.45 -2.16
CA HIS A 22 2.64 7.76 -2.13
C HIS A 22 3.57 8.91 -2.50
N SER A 23 4.83 8.90 -2.06
CA SER A 23 5.78 9.97 -2.40
C SER A 23 6.14 9.99 -3.88
N VAL A 24 6.26 8.81 -4.49
CA VAL A 24 6.52 8.68 -5.94
C VAL A 24 5.30 9.08 -6.75
N PHE A 25 4.13 8.57 -6.38
CA PHE A 25 2.88 8.86 -7.11
C PHE A 25 2.47 10.33 -6.95
N PHE A 26 2.63 10.92 -5.77
CA PHE A 26 2.43 12.36 -5.60
C PHE A 26 3.37 13.20 -6.46
N LEU A 27 4.63 12.79 -6.63
CA LEU A 27 5.56 13.45 -7.55
C LEU A 27 5.05 13.40 -9.00
N ILE A 28 4.49 12.28 -9.43
CA ILE A 28 3.89 12.13 -10.76
C ILE A 28 2.71 13.10 -10.92
N LEU A 29 1.79 13.11 -9.97
CA LEU A 29 0.62 14.00 -9.99
C LEU A 29 1.00 15.48 -9.89
N LYS A 30 2.04 15.81 -9.09
CA LYS A 30 2.59 17.16 -9.01
C LYS A 30 3.07 17.68 -10.38
N LEU A 31 3.74 16.83 -11.15
CA LEU A 31 4.23 17.19 -12.48
C LEU A 31 3.11 17.25 -13.51
N ALA A 32 2.14 16.33 -13.46
CA ALA A 32 1.05 16.26 -14.41
C ALA A 32 -0.03 17.32 -14.16
N TYR A 33 -0.44 17.50 -12.89
CA TYR A 33 -1.60 18.33 -12.51
C TYR A 33 -1.26 19.53 -11.64
N ARG A 34 0.04 19.76 -11.34
CA ARG A 34 0.53 20.87 -10.50
C ARG A 34 -0.02 20.85 -9.07
N TYR A 35 -0.29 19.68 -8.52
CA TYR A 35 -0.62 19.55 -7.10
C TYR A 35 0.55 19.95 -6.19
N GLN A 36 0.22 20.48 -5.02
CA GLN A 36 1.17 20.88 -3.99
C GLN A 36 0.84 20.16 -2.67
N ALA A 37 1.77 20.17 -1.73
CA ALA A 37 1.54 19.56 -0.41
C ALA A 37 0.30 20.12 0.32
N ALA A 38 -0.04 21.39 0.06
CA ALA A 38 -1.26 22.03 0.60
C ALA A 38 -2.56 21.43 0.06
N ASN A 39 -2.51 20.66 -1.05
CA ASN A 39 -3.67 19.95 -1.58
C ASN A 39 -3.89 18.60 -0.92
N ILE A 40 -3.00 18.14 -0.03
CA ILE A 40 -3.21 16.91 0.73
C ILE A 40 -4.16 17.21 1.88
N VAL A 41 -5.30 16.52 1.89
CA VAL A 41 -6.31 16.69 2.94
C VAL A 41 -5.76 16.22 4.29
N ARG A 42 -6.04 16.99 5.35
CA ARG A 42 -5.68 16.62 6.72
C ARG A 42 -6.72 15.69 7.31
N GLU A 43 -6.32 14.90 8.30
CA GLU A 43 -7.21 13.94 8.94
C GLU A 43 -8.44 14.62 9.57
N GLU A 44 -8.25 15.77 10.21
CA GLU A 44 -9.35 16.54 10.80
C GLU A 44 -10.37 17.00 9.76
N GLN A 45 -9.91 17.35 8.55
CA GLN A 45 -10.79 17.74 7.45
C GLN A 45 -11.57 16.53 6.90
N ARG A 46 -10.93 15.35 6.78
CA ARG A 46 -11.58 14.11 6.37
C ARG A 46 -12.74 13.78 7.31
N ILE A 47 -12.46 13.78 8.61
CA ILE A 47 -13.46 13.55 9.65
C ILE A 47 -14.59 14.58 9.54
N GLN A 48 -14.27 15.87 9.39
CA GLN A 48 -15.27 16.93 9.30
C GLN A 48 -16.14 16.81 8.05
N PHE A 49 -15.60 16.34 6.93
CA PHE A 49 -16.39 16.10 5.71
C PHE A 49 -17.42 15.00 5.94
N ILE A 50 -17.01 13.85 6.47
CA ILE A 50 -17.93 12.75 6.76
C ILE A 50 -18.97 13.17 7.81
N LYS A 51 -18.56 13.87 8.89
CA LYS A 51 -19.47 14.38 9.91
C LYS A 51 -20.55 15.30 9.33
N THR A 52 -20.15 16.22 8.45
CA THR A 52 -21.08 17.12 7.76
C THR A 52 -22.05 16.38 6.84
N LEU A 53 -21.60 15.32 6.20
CA LEU A 53 -22.44 14.47 5.34
C LEU A 53 -23.39 13.62 6.19
N LEU A 54 -22.90 13.02 7.26
CA LEU A 54 -23.67 12.20 8.18
C LEU A 54 -24.83 12.97 8.81
N SER A 55 -24.62 14.24 9.18
CA SER A 55 -25.69 15.10 9.73
C SER A 55 -26.86 15.35 8.77
N ARG A 56 -26.75 14.95 7.51
CA ARG A 56 -27.82 15.04 6.49
C ARG A 56 -28.44 13.69 6.17
N CYS A 57 -27.90 12.63 6.76
CA CYS A 57 -28.43 11.28 6.63
C CYS A 57 -29.38 11.00 7.80
N ASP A 58 -30.47 10.30 7.53
CA ASP A 58 -31.37 9.81 8.58
C ASP A 58 -30.82 8.48 9.13
N LEU A 59 -29.76 8.59 9.94
CA LEU A 59 -29.08 7.46 10.55
C LEU A 59 -28.72 7.80 12.01
N GLU A 60 -29.27 7.01 12.94
CA GLU A 60 -28.84 7.06 14.34
C GLU A 60 -27.57 6.23 14.52
N VAL A 61 -26.55 6.82 15.13
CA VAL A 61 -25.25 6.22 15.37
C VAL A 61 -24.90 6.33 16.85
N GLU A 62 -24.56 5.22 17.48
CA GLU A 62 -24.23 5.18 18.92
C GLU A 62 -22.91 5.90 19.22
N ASP A 63 -21.86 5.62 18.45
CA ASP A 63 -20.55 6.29 18.52
C ASP A 63 -20.19 6.91 17.17
N GLU A 64 -20.38 8.23 17.07
CA GLU A 64 -20.12 8.99 15.85
C GLU A 64 -18.63 8.91 15.42
N GLY A 65 -17.70 8.89 16.38
CA GLY A 65 -16.27 8.87 16.09
C GLY A 65 -15.82 7.53 15.51
N GLU A 66 -16.26 6.43 16.12
CA GLU A 66 -15.98 5.08 15.63
C GLU A 66 -16.62 4.85 14.27
N PHE A 67 -17.86 5.29 14.09
CA PHE A 67 -18.56 5.19 12.81
C PHE A 67 -17.84 5.95 11.70
N ILE A 68 -17.45 7.20 11.91
CA ILE A 68 -16.71 7.99 10.92
C ILE A 68 -15.40 7.31 10.54
N SER A 69 -14.67 6.78 11.53
CA SER A 69 -13.42 6.06 11.29
C SER A 69 -13.65 4.80 10.46
N SER A 70 -14.72 4.06 10.71
CA SER A 70 -15.10 2.86 9.96
C SER A 70 -15.47 3.19 8.52
N ILE A 71 -16.24 4.26 8.29
CA ILE A 71 -16.60 4.74 6.94
C ILE A 71 -15.35 5.18 6.15
N LEU A 72 -14.45 5.96 6.77
CA LEU A 72 -13.20 6.36 6.12
C LEU A 72 -12.31 5.17 5.76
N SER A 73 -12.24 4.16 6.62
CA SER A 73 -11.54 2.90 6.33
C SER A 73 -12.19 2.14 5.17
N GLU A 74 -13.51 2.12 5.13
CA GLU A 74 -14.27 1.43 4.08
C GLU A 74 -14.12 2.15 2.73
N ILE A 75 -14.11 3.48 2.70
CA ILE A 75 -13.80 4.29 1.51
C ILE A 75 -12.38 3.95 1.00
N SER A 76 -11.39 3.95 1.89
CA SER A 76 -10.01 3.59 1.54
C SER A 76 -9.91 2.17 0.94
N MET A 77 -10.64 1.21 1.50
CA MET A 77 -10.67 -0.15 0.98
C MET A 77 -11.28 -0.21 -0.42
N VAL A 78 -12.40 0.46 -0.67
CA VAL A 78 -13.05 0.53 -1.99
C VAL A 78 -12.10 1.10 -3.04
N LYS A 79 -11.43 2.22 -2.72
CA LYS A 79 -10.44 2.85 -3.60
C LYS A 79 -9.23 1.95 -3.85
N GLY A 80 -8.64 1.40 -2.79
CA GLY A 80 -7.42 0.57 -2.86
C GLY A 80 -7.62 -0.74 -3.61
N GLU A 81 -8.83 -1.30 -3.57
CA GLU A 81 -9.23 -2.52 -4.26
C GLU A 81 -9.83 -2.26 -5.66
N MET A 82 -9.98 -0.99 -6.04
CA MET A 82 -10.61 -0.60 -7.31
C MET A 82 -12.01 -1.22 -7.47
N MET A 83 -12.79 -1.23 -6.38
CA MET A 83 -14.13 -1.80 -6.39
C MET A 83 -15.11 -0.85 -7.06
N ASP A 84 -16.01 -1.43 -7.84
CA ASP A 84 -17.16 -0.71 -8.39
C ASP A 84 -18.19 -0.47 -7.27
N LEU A 85 -18.53 0.80 -7.05
CA LEU A 85 -19.46 1.20 -6.01
C LEU A 85 -20.87 0.65 -6.22
N ASP A 86 -21.26 0.41 -7.47
CA ASP A 86 -22.57 -0.14 -7.80
C ASP A 86 -22.72 -1.63 -7.43
N HIS A 87 -21.58 -2.32 -7.26
CA HIS A 87 -21.51 -3.73 -6.87
C HIS A 87 -20.90 -3.93 -5.47
N TYR A 88 -20.77 -2.85 -4.72
CA TYR A 88 -20.18 -2.91 -3.38
C TYR A 88 -21.26 -2.98 -2.28
N TYR A 89 -21.13 -3.98 -1.41
CA TYR A 89 -21.98 -4.15 -0.23
C TYR A 89 -21.30 -3.53 0.98
N ALA A 90 -21.87 -2.42 1.48
CA ALA A 90 -21.35 -1.72 2.64
C ALA A 90 -21.48 -2.57 3.92
N LYS A 91 -20.48 -2.45 4.80
CA LYS A 91 -20.38 -3.26 6.02
C LYS A 91 -20.87 -2.53 7.27
N ASN A 92 -20.74 -1.20 7.26
CA ASN A 92 -20.92 -0.38 8.46
C ASN A 92 -22.24 0.41 8.47
N CYS A 93 -22.94 0.48 7.33
CA CYS A 93 -24.24 1.15 7.22
C CYS A 93 -25.02 0.62 6.01
N PRO A 94 -26.30 0.99 5.83
CA PRO A 94 -27.05 0.68 4.63
C PRO A 94 -26.33 1.16 3.37
N GLU A 95 -26.40 0.36 2.30
CA GLU A 95 -25.68 0.59 1.05
C GLU A 95 -25.90 1.98 0.46
N GLU A 96 -27.16 2.44 0.44
CA GLU A 96 -27.53 3.76 -0.06
C GLU A 96 -26.87 4.91 0.73
N ILE A 97 -26.78 4.76 2.06
CA ILE A 97 -26.12 5.73 2.92
C ILE A 97 -24.61 5.73 2.65
N PHE A 98 -24.00 4.56 2.51
CA PHE A 98 -22.60 4.48 2.16
C PHE A 98 -22.28 5.15 0.82
N LYS A 99 -23.09 4.90 -0.22
CA LYS A 99 -22.95 5.55 -1.53
C LYS A 99 -23.09 7.06 -1.44
N GLN A 100 -24.00 7.56 -0.62
CA GLN A 100 -24.16 9.00 -0.37
C GLN A 100 -22.93 9.59 0.34
N LEU A 101 -22.43 8.93 1.39
CA LEU A 101 -21.25 9.36 2.12
C LEU A 101 -19.99 9.34 1.24
N TYR A 102 -19.80 8.26 0.47
CA TYR A 102 -18.68 8.12 -0.45
C TYR A 102 -18.70 9.23 -1.53
N SER A 103 -19.82 9.36 -2.24
CA SER A 103 -19.95 10.35 -3.31
C SER A 103 -19.87 11.78 -2.80
N GLY A 104 -20.44 12.05 -1.63
CA GLY A 104 -20.35 13.34 -0.97
C GLY A 104 -18.93 13.67 -0.52
N TYR A 105 -18.17 12.70 -0.01
CA TYR A 105 -16.78 12.85 0.37
C TYR A 105 -15.90 13.18 -0.86
N GLU A 106 -16.04 12.44 -1.94
CA GLU A 106 -15.36 12.72 -3.21
C GLU A 106 -15.67 14.12 -3.75
N GLU A 107 -16.93 14.55 -3.65
CA GLU A 107 -17.33 15.89 -4.06
C GLU A 107 -16.69 16.97 -3.20
N GLN A 108 -16.56 16.76 -1.87
CA GLN A 108 -15.86 17.70 -0.99
C GLN A 108 -14.38 17.81 -1.35
N LEU A 109 -13.70 16.69 -1.58
CA LEU A 109 -12.30 16.70 -2.01
C LEU A 109 -12.13 17.46 -3.33
N ARG A 110 -12.97 17.18 -4.33
CA ARG A 110 -12.93 17.83 -5.64
C ARG A 110 -13.19 19.33 -5.55
N ARG A 111 -14.22 19.77 -4.81
CA ARG A 111 -14.56 21.20 -4.63
C ARG A 111 -13.43 22.02 -4.04
N HIS A 112 -12.72 21.44 -3.08
CA HIS A 112 -11.61 22.10 -2.40
C HIS A 112 -10.27 21.86 -3.08
N ARG A 113 -10.25 21.09 -4.20
CA ARG A 113 -9.03 20.65 -4.88
C ARG A 113 -8.07 19.95 -3.92
N LEU A 114 -8.61 19.09 -3.08
CA LEU A 114 -7.88 18.27 -2.13
C LEU A 114 -7.74 16.83 -2.65
N LEU A 115 -6.75 16.12 -2.15
CA LEU A 115 -6.49 14.71 -2.38
C LEU A 115 -6.29 14.01 -1.04
N ASP A 116 -6.88 12.86 -0.85
CA ASP A 116 -6.41 11.92 0.18
C ASP A 116 -5.29 11.03 -0.37
N PHE A 117 -4.77 10.14 0.49
CA PHE A 117 -3.70 9.24 0.08
C PHE A 117 -4.16 8.20 -0.95
N ASP A 118 -5.42 7.78 -0.87
CA ASP A 118 -5.98 6.80 -1.80
C ASP A 118 -6.23 7.44 -3.18
N ASP A 119 -6.64 8.73 -3.22
CA ASP A 119 -6.76 9.48 -4.47
C ASP A 119 -5.45 9.58 -5.23
N MET A 120 -4.31 9.67 -4.51
CA MET A 120 -3.01 9.69 -5.18
C MET A 120 -2.78 8.43 -6.00
N LEU A 121 -3.24 7.29 -5.51
CA LEU A 121 -3.14 6.01 -6.22
C LEU A 121 -4.13 5.96 -7.38
N VAL A 122 -5.39 6.25 -7.12
CA VAL A 122 -6.48 6.20 -8.12
C VAL A 122 -6.17 7.14 -9.29
N MET A 123 -5.82 8.40 -9.00
CA MET A 123 -5.52 9.38 -10.05
C MET A 123 -4.24 9.05 -10.82
N CYS A 124 -3.23 8.48 -10.16
CA CYS A 124 -2.01 8.04 -10.84
C CYS A 124 -2.29 6.87 -11.79
N HIS A 125 -3.11 5.91 -11.36
CA HIS A 125 -3.56 4.80 -12.20
C HIS A 125 -4.34 5.31 -13.42
N GLN A 126 -5.33 6.18 -13.20
CA GLN A 126 -6.14 6.78 -14.28
C GLN A 126 -5.27 7.57 -15.26
N LEU A 127 -4.34 8.39 -14.73
CA LEU A 127 -3.41 9.17 -15.56
C LEU A 127 -2.62 8.25 -16.51
N PHE A 128 -2.12 7.13 -16.02
CA PHE A 128 -1.36 6.20 -16.83
C PHE A 128 -2.22 5.42 -17.84
N MET A 129 -3.48 5.16 -17.51
CA MET A 129 -4.43 4.57 -18.46
C MET A 129 -4.76 5.53 -19.61
N GLU A 130 -4.93 6.83 -19.34
CA GLU A 130 -5.36 7.82 -20.30
C GLU A 130 -4.20 8.45 -21.09
N ARG A 131 -3.00 8.56 -20.47
CA ARG A 131 -1.85 9.30 -21.01
C ARG A 131 -0.63 8.40 -21.16
N GLN A 132 -0.63 7.64 -22.25
CA GLN A 132 0.47 6.71 -22.58
C GLN A 132 1.82 7.43 -22.78
N ASP A 133 1.79 8.69 -23.20
CA ASP A 133 2.99 9.53 -23.33
C ASP A 133 3.64 9.80 -21.96
N ILE A 134 2.81 10.05 -20.94
CA ILE A 134 3.29 10.25 -19.56
C ILE A 134 3.79 8.91 -18.99
N LEU A 135 3.03 7.83 -19.16
CA LEU A 135 3.45 6.50 -18.73
C LEU A 135 4.81 6.13 -19.31
N SER A 136 5.00 6.27 -20.64
CA SER A 136 6.25 5.96 -21.32
C SER A 136 7.43 6.76 -20.78
N ALA A 137 7.24 8.06 -20.50
CA ALA A 137 8.27 8.89 -19.89
C ALA A 137 8.71 8.39 -18.49
N TRP A 138 7.76 7.86 -17.70
CA TRP A 138 8.07 7.30 -16.39
C TRP A 138 8.69 5.90 -16.48
N GLN A 139 8.30 5.07 -17.45
CA GLN A 139 8.93 3.79 -17.76
C GLN A 139 10.42 3.97 -18.15
N ASP A 140 10.70 4.97 -18.98
CA ASP A 140 12.09 5.32 -19.35
C ASP A 140 12.93 5.79 -18.17
N LYS A 141 12.29 6.52 -17.23
CA LYS A 141 12.93 6.99 -16.01
C LYS A 141 13.18 5.86 -15.02
N TYR A 142 12.22 4.97 -14.82
CA TYR A 142 12.26 3.87 -13.86
C TYR A 142 12.50 2.52 -14.54
N ARG A 143 13.65 2.37 -15.16
CA ARG A 143 14.03 1.13 -15.89
C ARG A 143 14.16 -0.10 -14.99
N TYR A 144 14.37 0.10 -13.69
CA TYR A 144 14.44 -0.93 -12.66
C TYR A 144 13.59 -0.48 -11.48
N ILE A 145 12.70 -1.33 -11.02
CA ILE A 145 11.82 -1.07 -9.89
C ILE A 145 12.12 -2.10 -8.81
N LEU A 146 12.50 -1.61 -7.63
CA LEU A 146 12.80 -2.44 -6.47
C LEU A 146 11.79 -2.08 -5.37
N ILE A 147 11.07 -3.09 -4.86
CA ILE A 147 10.03 -2.91 -3.84
C ILE A 147 10.38 -3.76 -2.63
N ASP A 148 10.45 -3.11 -1.49
CA ASP A 148 10.59 -3.72 -0.17
C ASP A 148 9.22 -3.86 0.50
N GLU A 149 9.08 -4.80 1.44
CA GLU A 149 7.83 -5.10 2.14
C GLU A 149 6.65 -5.38 1.19
N PHE A 150 6.92 -6.16 0.13
CA PHE A 150 5.95 -6.37 -0.95
C PHE A 150 4.67 -7.09 -0.49
N GLN A 151 4.68 -7.78 0.65
CA GLN A 151 3.49 -8.40 1.25
C GLN A 151 2.42 -7.39 1.66
N ASP A 152 2.80 -6.10 1.84
CA ASP A 152 1.89 -5.04 2.28
C ASP A 152 1.28 -4.23 1.12
N ILE A 153 1.56 -4.63 -0.13
CA ILE A 153 1.02 -3.95 -1.31
C ILE A 153 -0.49 -4.20 -1.46
N ASN A 154 -1.23 -3.18 -1.87
CA ASN A 154 -2.62 -3.32 -2.25
C ASN A 154 -2.78 -3.46 -3.77
N ARG A 155 -4.01 -3.74 -4.22
CA ARG A 155 -4.30 -4.03 -5.63
C ARG A 155 -3.93 -2.87 -6.55
N ILE A 156 -4.36 -1.65 -6.25
CA ILE A 156 -4.10 -0.50 -7.13
C ILE A 156 -2.61 -0.16 -7.23
N GLN A 157 -1.86 -0.30 -6.13
CA GLN A 157 -0.41 -0.14 -6.14
C GLN A 157 0.25 -1.16 -7.06
N TYR A 158 -0.19 -2.40 -7.00
CA TYR A 158 0.32 -3.46 -7.87
C TYR A 158 0.01 -3.20 -9.35
N GLU A 159 -1.21 -2.76 -9.68
CA GLU A 159 -1.56 -2.40 -11.06
C GLU A 159 -0.67 -1.27 -11.61
N ILE A 160 -0.43 -0.21 -10.82
CA ILE A 160 0.47 0.87 -11.22
C ILE A 160 1.90 0.35 -11.41
N VAL A 161 2.38 -0.53 -10.53
CA VAL A 161 3.72 -1.14 -10.64
C VAL A 161 3.83 -1.96 -11.92
N LYS A 162 2.82 -2.77 -12.27
CA LYS A 162 2.80 -3.52 -13.53
C LYS A 162 2.88 -2.61 -14.75
N MET A 163 2.11 -1.52 -14.76
CA MET A 163 2.17 -0.53 -15.84
C MET A 163 3.57 0.08 -15.97
N LEU A 164 4.19 0.47 -14.86
CA LEU A 164 5.52 1.07 -14.86
C LEU A 164 6.63 0.08 -15.24
N ALA A 165 6.49 -1.20 -14.90
CA ALA A 165 7.50 -2.23 -15.17
C ALA A 165 7.57 -2.62 -16.65
N LEU A 166 6.50 -2.42 -17.42
CA LEU A 166 6.47 -2.69 -18.85
C LEU A 166 7.36 -1.71 -19.64
N PRO A 167 7.88 -2.12 -20.80
CA PRO A 167 7.86 -3.48 -21.34
C PRO A 167 8.96 -4.39 -20.79
N GLY A 168 9.91 -3.84 -20.04
CA GLY A 168 11.13 -4.54 -19.64
C GLY A 168 10.96 -5.53 -18.48
N ASN A 169 9.92 -5.38 -17.68
CA ASN A 169 9.62 -6.18 -16.47
C ASN A 169 10.83 -6.31 -15.51
N ASN A 170 11.66 -5.26 -15.43
CA ASN A 170 12.80 -5.24 -14.52
C ASN A 170 12.32 -4.93 -13.08
N LEU A 171 11.63 -5.89 -12.51
CA LEU A 171 11.00 -5.79 -11.20
C LEU A 171 11.71 -6.72 -10.21
N PHE A 172 12.11 -6.17 -9.07
CA PHE A 172 12.70 -6.89 -7.95
C PHE A 172 11.89 -6.62 -6.71
N ILE A 173 11.28 -7.66 -6.15
CA ILE A 173 10.45 -7.57 -4.97
C ILE A 173 11.10 -8.29 -3.79
N VAL A 174 10.98 -7.73 -2.61
CA VAL A 174 11.39 -8.34 -1.35
C VAL A 174 10.22 -8.27 -0.39
N GLY A 175 9.96 -9.36 0.30
CA GLY A 175 8.89 -9.40 1.29
C GLY A 175 8.86 -10.72 2.04
N ASP A 176 8.03 -10.78 3.06
CA ASP A 176 7.79 -11.95 3.88
C ASP A 176 6.29 -12.10 4.11
N ASP A 177 5.67 -13.06 3.41
CA ASP A 177 4.24 -13.33 3.49
C ASP A 177 3.77 -13.67 4.91
N ASP A 178 4.65 -14.21 5.76
CA ASP A 178 4.37 -14.47 7.16
C ASP A 178 4.25 -13.18 8.02
N GLN A 179 4.73 -12.05 7.51
CA GLN A 179 4.63 -10.73 8.15
C GLN A 179 3.45 -9.88 7.64
N SER A 180 2.61 -10.40 6.76
CA SER A 180 1.46 -9.67 6.23
C SER A 180 0.33 -9.56 7.27
N ILE A 181 0.39 -8.52 8.09
CA ILE A 181 -0.58 -8.21 9.15
C ILE A 181 -1.46 -6.99 8.83
N TYR A 182 -1.25 -6.33 7.69
CA TYR A 182 -1.95 -5.10 7.29
C TYR A 182 -3.14 -5.33 6.34
N ARG A 183 -3.74 -6.53 6.35
CA ARG A 183 -4.93 -6.83 5.53
C ARG A 183 -6.09 -5.86 5.79
N PHE A 184 -6.25 -5.39 7.02
CA PHE A 184 -7.24 -4.38 7.40
C PHE A 184 -6.98 -2.99 6.76
N ARG A 185 -5.78 -2.76 6.21
CA ARG A 185 -5.40 -1.58 5.42
C ARG A 185 -5.38 -1.85 3.92
N GLY A 186 -5.96 -2.96 3.47
CA GLY A 186 -5.99 -3.33 2.06
C GLY A 186 -4.76 -4.08 1.56
N ALA A 187 -3.82 -4.50 2.42
CA ALA A 187 -2.71 -5.35 2.01
C ALA A 187 -3.21 -6.70 1.48
N ARG A 188 -2.62 -7.15 0.38
CA ARG A 188 -3.00 -8.37 -0.34
C ARG A 188 -1.82 -9.33 -0.45
N PRO A 189 -1.55 -10.16 0.55
CA PRO A 189 -0.49 -11.16 0.48
C PRO A 189 -0.65 -12.11 -0.70
N GLU A 190 -1.87 -12.31 -1.18
CA GLU A 190 -2.19 -13.11 -2.37
C GLU A 190 -1.49 -12.59 -3.63
N ILE A 191 -1.18 -11.29 -3.71
CA ILE A 191 -0.42 -10.70 -4.81
C ILE A 191 1.02 -11.24 -4.81
N MET A 192 1.66 -11.25 -3.63
CA MET A 192 3.00 -11.79 -3.49
C MET A 192 3.04 -13.31 -3.75
N LEU A 193 2.08 -14.06 -3.22
CA LEU A 193 1.97 -15.50 -3.43
C LEU A 193 1.68 -15.86 -4.88
N GLY A 194 0.98 -14.99 -5.61
CA GLY A 194 0.65 -15.16 -7.04
C GLY A 194 1.66 -14.55 -8.00
N PHE A 195 2.76 -13.98 -7.53
CA PHE A 195 3.70 -13.22 -8.35
C PHE A 195 4.30 -14.02 -9.51
N GLU A 196 4.68 -15.27 -9.28
CA GLU A 196 5.23 -16.16 -10.33
C GLU A 196 4.20 -16.49 -11.43
N ARG A 197 2.90 -16.39 -11.15
CA ARG A 197 1.85 -16.55 -12.16
C ARG A 197 1.79 -15.35 -13.11
N ASP A 198 1.98 -14.12 -12.56
CA ASP A 198 1.97 -12.89 -13.34
C ASP A 198 3.32 -12.68 -14.07
N TYR A 199 4.41 -13.21 -13.50
CA TYR A 199 5.77 -13.17 -14.06
C TYR A 199 6.39 -14.57 -14.09
N PRO A 200 6.08 -15.42 -15.11
CA PRO A 200 6.57 -16.80 -15.17
C PRO A 200 8.08 -16.94 -15.25
N GLU A 201 8.78 -15.91 -15.74
CA GLU A 201 10.25 -15.86 -15.82
C GLU A 201 10.90 -15.42 -14.48
N ALA A 202 10.11 -15.10 -13.46
CA ALA A 202 10.64 -14.67 -12.18
C ALA A 202 11.45 -15.78 -11.50
N ARG A 203 12.54 -15.36 -10.84
CA ARG A 203 13.36 -16.26 -10.02
C ARG A 203 13.12 -15.93 -8.55
N ARG A 204 12.70 -16.93 -7.79
CA ARG A 204 12.52 -16.81 -6.35
C ARG A 204 13.80 -17.21 -5.62
N LEU A 205 14.22 -16.35 -4.70
CA LEU A 205 15.34 -16.59 -3.80
C LEU A 205 14.82 -16.55 -2.37
N LEU A 206 15.12 -17.57 -1.59
CA LEU A 206 14.79 -17.64 -0.15
C LEU A 206 15.98 -17.17 0.67
N LEU A 207 15.75 -16.19 1.54
CA LEU A 207 16.68 -15.80 2.60
C LEU A 207 16.31 -16.57 3.87
N ASP A 208 16.89 -17.74 4.05
CA ASP A 208 16.52 -18.74 5.08
C ASP A 208 17.20 -18.51 6.44
N THR A 209 18.14 -17.58 6.53
CA THR A 209 18.93 -17.36 7.73
C THR A 209 18.52 -16.10 8.47
N ASN A 210 18.02 -16.26 9.69
CA ASN A 210 17.64 -15.15 10.59
C ASN A 210 18.83 -14.72 11.45
N TYR A 211 19.35 -13.52 11.21
CA TYR A 211 20.45 -12.92 11.96
C TYR A 211 20.00 -12.05 13.14
N ARG A 212 18.71 -11.76 13.26
CA ARG A 212 18.11 -10.85 14.25
C ARG A 212 17.81 -11.56 15.56
N SER A 213 17.13 -12.69 15.49
CA SER A 213 16.53 -13.38 16.62
C SER A 213 17.31 -14.64 17.03
N SER A 214 17.18 -15.03 18.31
CA SER A 214 17.74 -16.27 18.80
C SER A 214 16.99 -17.49 18.27
N ARG A 215 17.62 -18.65 18.38
CA ARG A 215 17.07 -19.93 17.95
C ARG A 215 15.69 -20.21 18.56
N GLN A 216 15.54 -20.00 19.88
CA GLN A 216 14.26 -20.27 20.57
C GLN A 216 13.12 -19.39 20.04
N ILE A 217 13.40 -18.12 19.71
CA ILE A 217 12.39 -17.20 19.13
C ILE A 217 12.00 -17.67 17.73
N VAL A 218 12.99 -18.00 16.89
CA VAL A 218 12.74 -18.46 15.51
C VAL A 218 11.93 -19.76 15.52
N GLU A 219 12.29 -20.73 16.37
CA GLU A 219 11.57 -21.99 16.50
C GLU A 219 10.13 -21.81 17.04
N ALA A 220 9.94 -20.91 18.02
CA ALA A 220 8.62 -20.63 18.56
C ALA A 220 7.72 -19.93 17.52
N ALA A 221 8.25 -18.93 16.82
CA ALA A 221 7.55 -18.25 15.73
C ALA A 221 7.21 -19.22 14.58
N GLY A 222 8.16 -20.10 14.23
CA GLY A 222 7.95 -21.14 13.22
C GLY A 222 6.80 -22.08 13.57
N LYS A 223 6.72 -22.53 14.83
CA LYS A 223 5.60 -23.38 15.30
C LYS A 223 4.24 -22.68 15.24
N LEU A 224 4.21 -21.38 15.47
CA LEU A 224 2.98 -20.59 15.39
C LEU A 224 2.53 -20.41 13.93
N ILE A 225 3.46 -20.01 13.06
CA ILE A 225 3.12 -19.61 11.70
C ILE A 225 2.71 -20.79 10.80
N VAL A 226 3.08 -22.02 11.11
CA VAL A 226 2.65 -23.21 10.33
C VAL A 226 1.14 -23.46 10.37
N HIS A 227 0.40 -22.83 11.29
CA HIS A 227 -1.06 -22.87 11.31
C HIS A 227 -1.67 -22.04 10.16
N ASN A 228 -0.93 -21.08 9.60
CA ASN A 228 -1.31 -20.40 8.38
C ASN A 228 -1.04 -21.29 7.17
N ARG A 229 -2.10 -21.70 6.46
CA ARG A 229 -2.01 -22.60 5.31
C ARG A 229 -1.68 -21.90 3.99
N THR A 230 -1.91 -20.60 3.92
CA THR A 230 -1.71 -19.79 2.70
C THR A 230 -0.41 -19.01 2.84
N ARG A 231 0.72 -19.70 2.59
CA ARG A 231 2.06 -19.14 2.73
C ARG A 231 3.07 -19.90 1.86
N PHE A 232 4.23 -19.29 1.61
CA PHE A 232 5.38 -20.03 1.08
C PHE A 232 5.96 -20.97 2.13
N GLU A 233 6.33 -22.17 1.72
CA GLU A 233 7.09 -23.08 2.59
C GLU A 233 8.50 -22.51 2.80
N LYS A 234 8.87 -22.36 4.07
CA LYS A 234 10.16 -21.81 4.51
C LYS A 234 10.69 -22.59 5.70
N ASP A 235 11.98 -22.94 5.65
CA ASP A 235 12.72 -23.48 6.79
C ASP A 235 13.72 -22.42 7.26
N ILE A 236 13.29 -21.56 8.16
CA ILE A 236 14.09 -20.44 8.66
C ILE A 236 15.00 -20.88 9.80
N LYS A 237 16.29 -20.67 9.63
CA LYS A 237 17.32 -21.04 10.61
C LYS A 237 17.87 -19.80 11.30
N ALA A 238 18.04 -19.87 12.63
CA ALA A 238 18.69 -18.80 13.36
C ALA A 238 20.22 -18.89 13.22
N ALA A 239 20.85 -17.78 12.87
CA ALA A 239 22.32 -17.67 12.87
C ALA A 239 22.90 -17.67 14.31
N ARG A 240 22.10 -17.27 15.32
CA ARG A 240 22.53 -17.13 16.71
C ARG A 240 21.89 -18.20 17.57
N ALA A 241 22.72 -18.94 18.32
CA ALA A 241 22.23 -19.99 19.24
C ALA A 241 21.48 -19.40 20.44
N VAL A 242 21.95 -18.27 20.99
CA VAL A 242 21.37 -17.57 22.16
C VAL A 242 21.39 -16.07 21.91
N SER A 243 20.34 -15.38 22.32
CA SER A 243 20.29 -13.91 22.37
C SER A 243 20.17 -13.45 23.81
N TYR A 244 21.09 -12.61 24.24
CA TYR A 244 20.92 -11.74 25.41
C TYR A 244 20.28 -10.43 24.94
N THR A 245 19.05 -10.49 24.47
CA THR A 245 18.30 -9.25 24.20
C THR A 245 17.59 -8.88 25.49
N HIS A 246 18.12 -7.88 26.21
CA HIS A 246 17.32 -7.14 27.17
C HIS A 246 16.21 -6.44 26.37
N LEU A 247 14.99 -6.93 26.48
CA LEU A 247 13.80 -6.19 26.12
C LEU A 247 13.66 -5.07 27.16
N THR A 248 14.27 -3.94 26.92
CA THR A 248 13.83 -2.70 27.55
C THR A 248 12.53 -2.33 26.88
N LEU A 249 11.41 -2.68 27.50
CA LEU A 249 10.12 -2.10 27.19
C LEU A 249 10.20 -0.60 27.49
N PRO A 250 9.71 0.27 26.61
CA PRO A 250 9.64 1.69 26.87
C PRO A 250 8.68 2.01 28.00
#